data_b7e34a170f313b044d0325448aa874ca
#
_entry.id   b7e34a170f313b044d0325448aa874ca
#
_cell.length_a   1.000
_cell.length_b   1.000
_cell.length_c   1.000
_cell.angle_alpha   90.00
_cell.angle_beta   90.00
_cell.angle_gamma   90.00
#
_symmetry.space_group_name_H-M   'P 1'
#
loop_
_entity.id
_entity.type
_entity.pdbx_description
1 polymer ?
#
loop_
_entity_poly.entity_id
_entity_poly.type
_entity_poly.pdbx_seq_one_letter_code
_entity_poly.pdbx_strand_id
1 'polypeptide(L)'
;MHVMRKVWRWYLVKFVTLNTNMAKVLVVGAGGREHAIAYKFKQEGHEIYMVGVNPAVNKFGTCLNISEEEIPEYCVNNKIDLVFVGPEVPLVNGLVDILHEKGIRAFGPSKKAAQLEGSKVFSKMMMKKYNIPTAKYESFSDYEKASQYLAKQKAPIVLKADGLAAGKGVIIAESLEDAQFELKEMMCNAKFSKAGASVVIEEFLQGEEFSLMCFVSDKKVYPMEIAQDHKRAFDNDEGLNTGGMGAYCPLRKITKDDIEEGVQKVVQPMVDAMSNEGMPFYGILYAGLMKCSDGVKTIEFNVRFGDPECEVLLLKLDSSLYDIANNIIDGKDVNLQWKSDAYIGVVLAAKGYPKKGEKGAIIKGLEKVNTPIF
;
A
#
# COMPACT_ATOMS: atom_id res chain seq x y z
N MET A 1 53.22 17.63 -42.97
CA MET A 1 52.67 16.27 -42.88
C MET A 1 52.16 16.05 -41.46
N HIS A 2 50.86 16.28 -41.27
CA HIS A 2 50.21 16.07 -39.95
C HIS A 2 49.45 14.73 -40.01
N VAL A 3 49.86 13.77 -39.22
CA VAL A 3 49.21 12.47 -39.11
C VAL A 3 48.10 12.60 -38.05
N MET A 4 46.85 12.58 -38.53
CA MET A 4 45.67 12.47 -37.65
C MET A 4 45.56 11.04 -37.17
N ARG A 5 45.76 10.85 -35.84
CA ARG A 5 45.46 9.61 -35.15
C ARG A 5 43.94 9.61 -34.83
N LYS A 6 43.15 8.80 -35.56
CA LYS A 6 41.78 8.44 -35.21
C LYS A 6 41.82 7.53 -33.99
N VAL A 7 41.33 8.02 -32.85
CA VAL A 7 41.08 7.21 -31.65
C VAL A 7 39.72 6.55 -31.83
N TRP A 8 39.69 5.26 -32.13
CA TRP A 8 38.48 4.45 -32.08
C TRP A 8 38.18 4.15 -30.64
N ARG A 9 37.10 4.74 -30.08
CA ARG A 9 36.55 4.38 -28.78
C ARG A 9 35.65 3.15 -28.99
N TRP A 10 36.13 1.98 -28.57
CA TRP A 10 35.30 0.79 -28.50
C TRP A 10 34.31 0.94 -27.34
N TYR A 11 33.04 1.14 -27.63
CA TYR A 11 31.98 0.96 -26.64
C TYR A 11 31.76 -0.55 -26.49
N LEU A 12 32.21 -1.11 -25.38
CA LEU A 12 31.81 -2.45 -24.96
C LEU A 12 30.35 -2.36 -24.56
N VAL A 13 29.45 -2.69 -25.46
CA VAL A 13 28.06 -2.99 -25.13
C VAL A 13 28.10 -4.32 -24.38
N LYS A 14 28.06 -4.28 -23.06
CA LYS A 14 27.76 -5.46 -22.25
C LYS A 14 26.35 -5.87 -22.61
N PHE A 15 26.19 -6.85 -23.48
CA PHE A 15 24.98 -7.64 -23.54
C PHE A 15 24.88 -8.39 -22.20
N VAL A 16 24.18 -7.84 -21.24
CA VAL A 16 23.62 -8.61 -20.15
C VAL A 16 22.51 -9.41 -20.79
N THR A 17 22.80 -10.65 -21.16
CA THR A 17 21.76 -11.63 -21.42
C THR A 17 21.04 -11.85 -20.09
N LEU A 18 20.01 -11.06 -19.84
CA LEU A 18 18.98 -11.39 -18.88
C LEU A 18 18.33 -12.68 -19.42
N ASN A 19 18.79 -13.82 -18.92
CA ASN A 19 18.13 -15.10 -19.10
C ASN A 19 16.90 -15.10 -18.19
N THR A 20 16.00 -14.14 -18.41
CA THR A 20 14.71 -14.11 -17.74
C THR A 20 13.85 -15.13 -18.45
N ASN A 21 13.71 -16.31 -17.85
CA ASN A 21 12.63 -17.20 -18.23
C ASN A 21 11.34 -16.38 -18.12
N MET A 22 10.69 -16.16 -19.28
CA MET A 22 9.43 -15.40 -19.34
C MET A 22 8.40 -16.17 -18.51
N ALA A 23 8.01 -15.58 -17.39
CA ALA A 23 7.03 -16.14 -16.47
C ALA A 23 5.63 -15.56 -16.75
N LYS A 24 4.61 -16.32 -16.44
CA LYS A 24 3.21 -15.88 -16.44
C LYS A 24 2.86 -15.31 -15.06
N VAL A 25 2.61 -14.02 -14.99
CA VAL A 25 2.28 -13.32 -13.76
C VAL A 25 0.83 -12.86 -13.78
N LEU A 26 0.06 -13.26 -12.77
CA LEU A 26 -1.29 -12.80 -12.55
C LEU A 26 -1.31 -11.72 -11.47
N VAL A 27 -1.76 -10.52 -11.80
CA VAL A 27 -2.00 -9.43 -10.84
C VAL A 27 -3.48 -9.41 -10.49
N VAL A 28 -3.80 -9.51 -9.21
CA VAL A 28 -5.18 -9.41 -8.71
C VAL A 28 -5.51 -7.96 -8.41
N GLY A 29 -6.63 -7.47 -8.96
CA GLY A 29 -7.05 -6.07 -8.90
C GLY A 29 -6.76 -5.32 -10.21
N ALA A 30 -7.37 -4.14 -10.41
CA ALA A 30 -7.33 -3.41 -11.68
C ALA A 30 -7.24 -1.88 -11.51
N GLY A 31 -6.84 -1.39 -10.34
CA GLY A 31 -6.59 0.04 -10.06
C GLY A 31 -5.26 0.54 -10.62
N GLY A 32 -4.92 1.80 -10.31
CA GLY A 32 -3.64 2.40 -10.69
C GLY A 32 -2.45 1.66 -10.11
N ARG A 33 -2.52 1.30 -8.84
CA ARG A 33 -1.53 0.45 -8.15
C ARG A 33 -1.29 -0.87 -8.88
N GLU A 34 -2.34 -1.62 -9.20
CA GLU A 34 -2.22 -2.90 -9.89
C GLU A 34 -1.70 -2.71 -11.32
N HIS A 35 -2.07 -1.60 -11.97
CA HIS A 35 -1.50 -1.25 -13.26
C HIS A 35 0.02 -1.01 -13.18
N ALA A 36 0.49 -0.28 -12.16
CA ALA A 36 1.92 -0.05 -11.95
C ALA A 36 2.68 -1.36 -11.66
N ILE A 37 2.09 -2.27 -10.88
CA ILE A 37 2.63 -3.61 -10.62
C ILE A 37 2.74 -4.41 -11.93
N ALA A 38 1.67 -4.46 -12.71
CA ALA A 38 1.64 -5.14 -14.01
C ALA A 38 2.66 -4.55 -14.99
N TYR A 39 2.78 -3.21 -15.00
CA TYR A 39 3.75 -2.50 -15.84
C TYR A 39 5.20 -2.85 -15.45
N LYS A 40 5.51 -2.91 -14.16
CA LYS A 40 6.84 -3.31 -13.67
C LYS A 40 7.19 -4.73 -14.12
N PHE A 41 6.31 -5.72 -13.94
CA PHE A 41 6.50 -7.09 -14.43
C PHE A 41 6.64 -7.15 -15.96
N LYS A 42 5.89 -6.32 -16.70
CA LYS A 42 6.02 -6.23 -18.16
C LYS A 42 7.38 -5.71 -18.58
N GLN A 43 7.91 -4.68 -17.88
CA GLN A 43 9.26 -4.17 -18.13
C GLN A 43 10.35 -5.23 -17.86
N GLU A 44 10.10 -6.16 -16.95
CA GLU A 44 10.97 -7.30 -16.64
C GLU A 44 10.85 -8.46 -17.66
N GLY A 45 9.96 -8.33 -18.65
CA GLY A 45 9.81 -9.28 -19.76
C GLY A 45 8.81 -10.41 -19.51
N HIS A 46 7.95 -10.30 -18.49
CA HIS A 46 6.96 -11.32 -18.15
C HIS A 46 5.67 -11.19 -18.96
N GLU A 47 4.92 -12.28 -19.06
CA GLU A 47 3.56 -12.33 -19.62
C GLU A 47 2.55 -11.97 -18.53
N ILE A 48 1.70 -10.95 -18.81
CA ILE A 48 0.85 -10.34 -17.80
C ILE A 48 -0.60 -10.75 -17.97
N TYR A 49 -1.18 -11.21 -16.87
CA TYR A 49 -2.60 -11.41 -16.66
C TYR A 49 -3.07 -10.52 -15.52
N MET A 50 -4.29 -9.99 -15.59
CA MET A 50 -4.86 -9.13 -14.57
C MET A 50 -6.30 -9.53 -14.28
N VAL A 51 -6.67 -9.69 -13.01
CA VAL A 51 -8.06 -9.90 -12.61
C VAL A 51 -8.74 -8.54 -12.46
N GLY A 52 -9.74 -8.31 -13.28
CA GLY A 52 -10.45 -7.05 -13.41
C GLY A 52 -10.19 -6.37 -14.76
N VAL A 53 -10.92 -5.31 -15.05
CA VAL A 53 -10.85 -4.63 -16.34
C VAL A 53 -10.06 -3.33 -16.22
N ASN A 54 -8.91 -3.28 -16.89
CA ASN A 54 -8.09 -2.07 -17.05
C ASN A 54 -7.71 -1.89 -18.53
N PRO A 55 -8.31 -0.91 -19.23
CA PRO A 55 -8.06 -0.71 -20.68
C PRO A 55 -6.60 -0.41 -21.02
N ALA A 56 -5.83 0.16 -20.11
CA ALA A 56 -4.42 0.46 -20.35
C ALA A 56 -3.57 -0.81 -20.27
N VAL A 57 -3.86 -1.72 -19.33
CA VAL A 57 -3.19 -3.02 -19.22
C VAL A 57 -3.50 -3.92 -20.41
N ASN A 58 -4.70 -3.84 -21.00
CA ASN A 58 -5.06 -4.59 -22.21
C ASN A 58 -4.13 -4.29 -23.42
N LYS A 59 -3.36 -3.21 -23.40
CA LYS A 59 -2.39 -2.90 -24.46
C LYS A 59 -1.14 -3.79 -24.39
N PHE A 60 -0.84 -4.41 -23.24
CA PHE A 60 0.38 -5.19 -23.04
C PHE A 60 0.20 -6.49 -22.22
N GLY A 61 -1.01 -6.77 -21.75
CA GLY A 61 -1.38 -7.94 -20.98
C GLY A 61 -2.80 -8.39 -21.28
N THR A 62 -3.29 -9.38 -20.56
CA THR A 62 -4.65 -9.93 -20.68
C THR A 62 -5.45 -9.64 -19.43
N CYS A 63 -6.52 -8.85 -19.54
CA CYS A 63 -7.46 -8.63 -18.45
C CYS A 63 -8.53 -9.72 -18.43
N LEU A 64 -8.80 -10.23 -17.24
CA LEU A 64 -9.71 -11.33 -16.97
C LEU A 64 -10.93 -10.82 -16.20
N ASN A 65 -12.10 -11.11 -16.69
CA ASN A 65 -13.35 -10.82 -15.98
C ASN A 65 -13.82 -12.09 -15.25
N ILE A 66 -13.11 -12.45 -14.20
CA ILE A 66 -13.37 -13.62 -13.35
C ILE A 66 -13.56 -13.18 -11.91
N SER A 67 -14.29 -13.95 -11.11
CA SER A 67 -14.45 -13.73 -9.67
C SER A 67 -13.24 -14.20 -8.88
N GLU A 68 -13.15 -13.81 -7.61
CA GLU A 68 -12.06 -14.22 -6.72
C GLU A 68 -12.02 -15.75 -6.55
N GLU A 69 -13.18 -16.39 -6.51
CA GLU A 69 -13.30 -17.84 -6.36
C GLU A 69 -12.80 -18.62 -7.59
N GLU A 70 -12.82 -18.01 -8.77
CA GLU A 70 -12.37 -18.63 -10.02
C GLU A 70 -10.85 -18.53 -10.21
N ILE A 71 -10.16 -17.62 -9.48
CA ILE A 71 -8.72 -17.38 -9.63
C ILE A 71 -7.89 -18.65 -9.47
N PRO A 72 -8.10 -19.50 -8.44
CA PRO A 72 -7.25 -20.67 -8.25
C PRO A 72 -7.36 -21.68 -9.39
N GLU A 73 -8.56 -21.91 -9.91
CA GLU A 73 -8.77 -22.81 -11.06
C GLU A 73 -8.15 -22.25 -12.33
N TYR A 74 -8.33 -20.95 -12.58
CA TYR A 74 -7.68 -20.27 -13.70
C TYR A 74 -6.15 -20.42 -13.66
N CYS A 75 -5.55 -20.22 -12.49
CA CYS A 75 -4.09 -20.34 -12.33
C CYS A 75 -3.57 -21.74 -12.67
N VAL A 76 -4.25 -22.78 -12.20
CA VAL A 76 -3.89 -24.18 -12.50
C VAL A 76 -4.00 -24.45 -14.01
N ASN A 77 -5.14 -24.11 -14.62
CA ASN A 77 -5.44 -24.41 -16.02
C ASN A 77 -4.49 -23.65 -16.98
N ASN A 78 -4.06 -22.43 -16.62
CA ASN A 78 -3.20 -21.59 -17.45
C ASN A 78 -1.72 -21.61 -17.04
N LYS A 79 -1.36 -22.40 -16.02
CA LYS A 79 0.02 -22.54 -15.50
C LYS A 79 0.62 -21.17 -15.15
N ILE A 80 -0.08 -20.44 -14.30
CA ILE A 80 0.42 -19.16 -13.77
C ILE A 80 1.59 -19.43 -12.81
N ASP A 81 2.73 -18.78 -13.04
CA ASP A 81 3.96 -18.97 -12.28
C ASP A 81 3.95 -18.18 -10.96
N LEU A 82 3.31 -17.01 -10.94
CA LEU A 82 3.21 -16.14 -9.77
C LEU A 82 1.88 -15.37 -9.77
N VAL A 83 1.20 -15.37 -8.63
CA VAL A 83 0.07 -14.48 -8.37
C VAL A 83 0.53 -13.35 -7.44
N PHE A 84 0.30 -12.10 -7.83
CA PHE A 84 0.57 -10.93 -7.01
C PHE A 84 -0.76 -10.28 -6.60
N VAL A 85 -1.07 -10.27 -5.31
CA VAL A 85 -2.34 -9.73 -4.80
C VAL A 85 -2.16 -8.25 -4.47
N GLY A 86 -2.82 -7.37 -5.23
CA GLY A 86 -2.71 -5.92 -5.08
C GLY A 86 -3.57 -5.33 -3.96
N PRO A 87 -4.90 -5.55 -3.95
CA PRO A 87 -5.81 -4.92 -3.00
C PRO A 87 -5.94 -5.71 -1.70
N GLU A 88 -6.40 -5.01 -0.65
CA GLU A 88 -6.54 -5.55 0.71
C GLU A 88 -7.66 -6.58 0.86
N VAL A 89 -8.76 -6.45 0.12
CA VAL A 89 -9.96 -7.31 0.29
C VAL A 89 -9.64 -8.78 0.04
N PRO A 90 -9.03 -9.18 -1.08
CA PRO A 90 -8.64 -10.58 -1.31
C PRO A 90 -7.63 -11.12 -0.29
N LEU A 91 -6.73 -10.24 0.24
CA LEU A 91 -5.78 -10.62 1.28
C LEU A 91 -6.50 -10.98 2.59
N VAL A 92 -7.41 -10.11 3.01
CA VAL A 92 -8.22 -10.31 4.24
C VAL A 92 -9.18 -11.51 4.09
N ASN A 93 -9.68 -11.77 2.88
CA ASN A 93 -10.49 -12.94 2.59
C ASN A 93 -9.69 -14.25 2.64
N GLY A 94 -8.36 -14.19 2.41
CA GLY A 94 -7.46 -15.34 2.48
C GLY A 94 -7.16 -15.98 1.12
N LEU A 95 -7.24 -15.21 0.05
CA LEU A 95 -6.92 -15.70 -1.30
C LEU A 95 -5.51 -16.32 -1.36
N VAL A 96 -4.51 -15.73 -0.67
CA VAL A 96 -3.13 -16.23 -0.64
C VAL A 96 -3.07 -17.63 -0.03
N ASP A 97 -3.79 -17.87 1.08
CA ASP A 97 -3.85 -19.19 1.72
C ASP A 97 -4.44 -20.24 0.77
N ILE A 98 -5.57 -19.90 0.12
CA ILE A 98 -6.24 -20.78 -0.86
C ILE A 98 -5.31 -21.13 -2.04
N LEU A 99 -4.55 -20.16 -2.54
CA LEU A 99 -3.59 -20.38 -3.62
C LEU A 99 -2.44 -21.29 -3.18
N HIS A 100 -1.87 -21.07 -2.00
CA HIS A 100 -0.81 -21.89 -1.44
C HIS A 100 -1.26 -23.34 -1.20
N GLU A 101 -2.50 -23.57 -0.70
CA GLU A 101 -3.08 -24.90 -0.52
C GLU A 101 -3.17 -25.68 -1.85
N LYS A 102 -3.31 -24.98 -2.97
CA LYS A 102 -3.32 -25.56 -4.34
C LYS A 102 -1.93 -25.62 -4.98
N GLY A 103 -0.87 -25.28 -4.24
CA GLY A 103 0.50 -25.27 -4.74
C GLY A 103 0.82 -24.13 -5.71
N ILE A 104 -0.01 -23.08 -5.74
CA ILE A 104 0.18 -21.89 -6.58
C ILE A 104 1.01 -20.87 -5.80
N ARG A 105 2.09 -20.37 -6.41
CA ARG A 105 2.91 -19.31 -5.80
C ARG A 105 2.13 -18.01 -5.76
N ALA A 106 1.93 -17.46 -4.58
CA ALA A 106 1.20 -16.21 -4.39
C ALA A 106 1.99 -15.28 -3.46
N PHE A 107 2.11 -14.01 -3.85
CA PHE A 107 2.75 -12.97 -3.06
C PHE A 107 1.71 -12.14 -2.33
N GLY A 108 1.81 -12.09 -1.03
CA GLY A 108 0.96 -11.39 -0.09
C GLY A 108 0.88 -12.13 1.25
N PRO A 109 0.41 -11.45 2.31
CA PRO A 109 0.25 -12.08 3.63
C PRO A 109 -0.89 -13.08 3.67
N SER A 110 -0.80 -14.02 4.61
CA SER A 110 -1.90 -14.91 4.95
C SER A 110 -3.12 -14.14 5.49
N LYS A 111 -4.28 -14.77 5.47
CA LYS A 111 -5.52 -14.22 6.06
C LYS A 111 -5.32 -13.73 7.49
N LYS A 112 -4.58 -14.49 8.30
CA LYS A 112 -4.30 -14.12 9.70
C LYS A 112 -3.42 -12.88 9.78
N ALA A 113 -2.35 -12.80 8.99
CA ALA A 113 -1.45 -11.66 8.97
C ALA A 113 -2.12 -10.42 8.35
N ALA A 114 -3.01 -10.58 7.39
CA ALA A 114 -3.77 -9.50 6.77
C ALA A 114 -4.73 -8.78 7.75
N GLN A 115 -4.98 -9.35 8.94
CA GLN A 115 -5.77 -8.68 9.98
C GLN A 115 -5.11 -7.38 10.49
N LEU A 116 -3.83 -7.15 10.28
CA LEU A 116 -3.18 -5.86 10.57
C LEU A 116 -3.85 -4.68 9.84
N GLU A 117 -4.38 -4.88 8.63
CA GLU A 117 -5.19 -3.90 7.91
C GLU A 117 -6.69 -4.18 8.06
N GLY A 118 -7.07 -5.46 8.10
CA GLY A 118 -8.47 -5.90 8.17
C GLY A 118 -9.20 -5.50 9.43
N SER A 119 -8.49 -5.30 10.55
CA SER A 119 -9.02 -4.83 11.83
C SER A 119 -8.10 -3.82 12.49
N LYS A 120 -8.59 -2.60 12.63
CA LYS A 120 -7.87 -1.52 13.36
C LYS A 120 -7.77 -1.83 14.85
N VAL A 121 -8.81 -2.47 15.41
CA VAL A 121 -8.81 -2.93 16.80
C VAL A 121 -7.71 -3.97 17.03
N PHE A 122 -7.58 -4.96 16.14
CA PHE A 122 -6.50 -5.94 16.19
C PHE A 122 -5.12 -5.27 16.08
N SER A 123 -4.94 -4.41 15.10
CA SER A 123 -3.68 -3.68 14.89
C SER A 123 -3.27 -2.88 16.12
N LYS A 124 -4.21 -2.15 16.73
CA LYS A 124 -3.98 -1.37 17.96
C LYS A 124 -3.68 -2.27 19.16
N MET A 125 -4.39 -3.39 19.29
CA MET A 125 -4.12 -4.39 20.33
C MET A 125 -2.68 -4.91 20.23
N MET A 126 -2.21 -5.24 19.03
CA MET A 126 -0.83 -5.67 18.79
C MET A 126 0.16 -4.57 19.13
N MET A 127 -0.07 -3.32 18.71
CA MET A 127 0.80 -2.19 19.06
C MET A 127 0.89 -2.00 20.58
N LYS A 128 -0.23 -2.08 21.30
CA LYS A 128 -0.26 -1.97 22.76
C LYS A 128 0.49 -3.11 23.45
N LYS A 129 0.23 -4.37 23.03
CA LYS A 129 0.85 -5.57 23.60
C LYS A 129 2.37 -5.57 23.48
N TYR A 130 2.88 -5.06 22.36
CA TYR A 130 4.31 -5.06 22.03
C TYR A 130 4.99 -3.70 22.18
N ASN A 131 4.31 -2.73 22.83
CA ASN A 131 4.81 -1.37 23.09
C ASN A 131 5.28 -0.64 21.82
N ILE A 132 4.58 -0.83 20.70
CA ILE A 132 4.88 -0.13 19.45
C ILE A 132 4.29 1.27 19.52
N PRO A 133 5.09 2.33 19.27
CA PRO A 133 4.64 3.71 19.36
C PRO A 133 3.46 4.02 18.44
N THR A 134 2.38 4.53 19.00
CA THR A 134 1.18 4.97 18.28
C THR A 134 0.43 6.03 19.08
N ALA A 135 -0.59 6.65 18.50
CA ALA A 135 -1.50 7.55 19.15
C ALA A 135 -2.15 6.91 20.40
N LYS A 136 -2.38 7.67 21.45
CA LYS A 136 -3.22 7.22 22.56
C LYS A 136 -4.60 6.92 22.04
N TYR A 137 -5.15 5.77 22.40
CA TYR A 137 -6.41 5.31 21.84
C TYR A 137 -7.21 4.49 22.84
N GLU A 138 -8.51 4.35 22.54
CA GLU A 138 -9.38 3.34 23.15
C GLU A 138 -10.34 2.80 22.09
N SER A 139 -10.77 1.54 22.25
CA SER A 139 -11.62 0.84 21.29
C SER A 139 -12.96 0.49 21.90
N PHE A 140 -14.03 0.64 21.13
CA PHE A 140 -15.41 0.44 21.62
C PHE A 140 -16.25 -0.32 20.59
N SER A 141 -17.07 -1.25 21.10
CA SER A 141 -18.18 -1.89 20.37
C SER A 141 -19.55 -1.48 20.93
N ASP A 142 -19.58 -0.61 21.93
CA ASP A 142 -20.77 -0.08 22.59
C ASP A 142 -20.78 1.45 22.45
N TYR A 143 -21.84 1.98 21.83
CA TYR A 143 -21.95 3.41 21.54
C TYR A 143 -21.96 4.27 22.81
N GLU A 144 -22.69 3.86 23.84
CA GLU A 144 -22.82 4.67 25.07
C GLU A 144 -21.47 4.82 25.78
N LYS A 145 -20.68 3.73 25.84
CA LYS A 145 -19.33 3.77 26.39
C LYS A 145 -18.40 4.63 25.55
N ALA A 146 -18.47 4.50 24.22
CA ALA A 146 -17.69 5.32 23.29
C ALA A 146 -18.00 6.81 23.45
N SER A 147 -19.29 7.18 23.52
CA SER A 147 -19.76 8.55 23.70
C SER A 147 -19.33 9.14 25.02
N GLN A 148 -19.41 8.35 26.13
CA GLN A 148 -18.94 8.79 27.46
C GLN A 148 -17.43 9.00 27.52
N TYR A 149 -16.65 8.15 26.80
CA TYR A 149 -15.21 8.32 26.69
C TYR A 149 -14.87 9.56 25.88
N LEU A 150 -15.51 9.72 24.70
CA LEU A 150 -15.29 10.84 23.80
C LEU A 150 -15.59 12.20 24.45
N ALA A 151 -16.63 12.30 25.28
CA ALA A 151 -16.98 13.51 26.01
C ALA A 151 -15.88 14.02 26.97
N LYS A 152 -14.92 13.17 27.33
CA LYS A 152 -13.79 13.51 28.21
C LYS A 152 -12.52 13.85 27.46
N GLN A 153 -12.53 13.75 26.12
CA GLN A 153 -11.37 13.99 25.28
C GLN A 153 -11.28 15.49 24.89
N LYS A 154 -10.24 15.81 24.15
CA LYS A 154 -10.03 17.14 23.54
C LYS A 154 -9.98 16.99 22.03
N ALA A 155 -10.57 17.96 21.33
CA ALA A 155 -10.43 18.06 19.89
C ALA A 155 -9.12 18.82 19.51
N PRO A 156 -8.54 18.59 18.31
CA PRO A 156 -9.02 17.63 17.32
C PRO A 156 -8.83 16.17 17.77
N ILE A 157 -9.72 15.29 17.32
CA ILE A 157 -9.72 13.87 17.68
C ILE A 157 -10.01 12.99 16.45
N VAL A 158 -9.48 11.78 16.45
CA VAL A 158 -9.61 10.86 15.30
C VAL A 158 -10.53 9.70 15.66
N LEU A 159 -11.53 9.48 14.82
CA LEU A 159 -12.44 8.34 14.88
C LEU A 159 -12.14 7.41 13.71
N LYS A 160 -11.89 6.13 13.99
CA LYS A 160 -11.63 5.12 12.97
C LYS A 160 -12.62 3.96 13.09
N ALA A 161 -13.41 3.72 12.04
CA ALA A 161 -14.24 2.53 11.94
C ALA A 161 -13.36 1.28 11.87
N ASP A 162 -13.71 0.22 12.59
CA ASP A 162 -13.00 -1.06 12.55
C ASP A 162 -13.38 -1.83 11.28
N GLY A 163 -12.38 -2.34 10.56
CA GLY A 163 -12.56 -3.04 9.30
C GLY A 163 -12.23 -2.21 8.05
N LEU A 164 -12.39 -2.84 6.90
CA LEU A 164 -12.11 -2.21 5.60
C LEU A 164 -13.22 -1.22 5.23
N ALA A 165 -12.86 0.03 5.02
CA ALA A 165 -13.77 1.12 4.66
C ALA A 165 -13.28 1.94 3.45
N ALA A 166 -12.42 1.36 2.61
CA ALA A 166 -11.88 1.98 1.39
C ALA A 166 -11.32 3.41 1.63
N GLY A 167 -10.52 3.57 2.69
CA GLY A 167 -9.92 4.86 3.07
C GLY A 167 -10.89 5.90 3.67
N LYS A 168 -12.20 5.60 3.73
CA LYS A 168 -13.23 6.54 4.21
C LYS A 168 -13.61 6.36 5.68
N GLY A 169 -13.11 5.31 6.33
CA GLY A 169 -13.44 4.97 7.71
C GLY A 169 -12.67 5.78 8.77
N VAL A 170 -11.90 6.79 8.37
CA VAL A 170 -11.14 7.67 9.27
C VAL A 170 -11.71 9.07 9.18
N ILE A 171 -12.09 9.62 10.33
CA ILE A 171 -12.64 10.98 10.46
C ILE A 171 -11.80 11.74 11.50
N ILE A 172 -11.30 12.89 11.10
CA ILE A 172 -10.66 13.85 11.99
C ILE A 172 -11.73 14.88 12.33
N ALA A 173 -12.14 14.93 13.60
CA ALA A 173 -13.15 15.86 14.08
C ALA A 173 -12.45 17.04 14.78
N GLU A 174 -12.72 18.25 14.30
CA GLU A 174 -12.13 19.49 14.82
C GLU A 174 -12.83 19.99 16.10
N SER A 175 -14.03 19.47 16.39
CA SER A 175 -14.78 19.75 17.60
C SER A 175 -15.31 18.46 18.25
N LEU A 176 -15.61 18.50 19.55
CA LEU A 176 -16.26 17.37 20.23
C LEU A 176 -17.70 17.17 19.76
N GLU A 177 -18.37 18.22 19.31
CA GLU A 177 -19.74 18.15 18.78
C GLU A 177 -19.74 17.37 17.46
N ASP A 178 -18.83 17.71 16.53
CA ASP A 178 -18.64 16.97 15.29
C ASP A 178 -18.24 15.51 15.56
N ALA A 179 -17.34 15.29 16.54
CA ALA A 179 -16.91 13.96 16.91
C ALA A 179 -18.08 13.10 17.43
N GLN A 180 -18.95 13.66 18.27
CA GLN A 180 -20.14 12.95 18.77
C GLN A 180 -21.15 12.65 17.65
N PHE A 181 -21.35 13.60 16.74
CA PHE A 181 -22.19 13.40 15.56
C PHE A 181 -21.66 12.24 14.69
N GLU A 182 -20.38 12.29 14.35
CA GLU A 182 -19.73 11.28 13.51
C GLU A 182 -19.67 9.90 14.18
N LEU A 183 -19.43 9.85 15.50
CA LEU A 183 -19.48 8.60 16.26
C LEU A 183 -20.87 7.93 16.16
N LYS A 184 -21.92 8.72 16.27
CA LYS A 184 -23.31 8.23 16.12
C LYS A 184 -23.58 7.72 14.71
N GLU A 185 -23.13 8.46 13.68
CA GLU A 185 -23.25 8.04 12.29
C GLU A 185 -22.52 6.72 12.01
N MET A 186 -21.32 6.55 12.60
CA MET A 186 -20.54 5.32 12.45
C MET A 186 -21.22 4.13 13.12
N MET A 187 -21.57 4.24 14.41
CA MET A 187 -21.96 3.09 15.23
C MET A 187 -23.46 2.80 15.19
N CYS A 188 -24.32 3.83 15.05
CA CYS A 188 -25.77 3.67 15.13
C CYS A 188 -26.43 3.67 13.75
N ASN A 189 -25.94 4.50 12.82
CA ASN A 189 -26.55 4.71 11.50
C ASN A 189 -25.87 3.89 10.37
N ALA A 190 -24.96 2.98 10.74
CA ALA A 190 -24.26 2.06 9.84
C ALA A 190 -23.57 2.77 8.64
N LYS A 191 -23.03 3.98 8.83
CA LYS A 191 -22.35 4.78 7.80
C LYS A 191 -21.29 3.97 7.04
N PHE A 192 -20.66 3.00 7.69
CA PHE A 192 -19.67 2.10 7.10
C PHE A 192 -20.11 0.63 7.14
N SER A 193 -21.41 0.36 7.14
CA SER A 193 -21.97 -0.99 7.22
C SER A 193 -21.41 -1.76 8.43
N LYS A 194 -20.94 -3.01 8.23
CA LYS A 194 -20.39 -3.83 9.32
C LYS A 194 -19.10 -3.27 9.92
N ALA A 195 -18.31 -2.50 9.17
CA ALA A 195 -17.07 -1.90 9.66
C ALA A 195 -17.31 -0.84 10.76
N GLY A 196 -18.48 -0.21 10.81
CA GLY A 196 -18.86 0.74 11.86
C GLY A 196 -19.34 0.11 13.18
N ALA A 197 -19.41 -1.21 13.29
CA ALA A 197 -19.87 -1.90 14.51
C ALA A 197 -18.90 -1.71 15.69
N SER A 198 -17.63 -1.43 15.43
CA SER A 198 -16.61 -1.06 16.42
C SER A 198 -15.86 0.19 15.96
N VAL A 199 -15.41 1.00 16.88
CA VAL A 199 -14.68 2.23 16.62
C VAL A 199 -13.41 2.29 17.47
N VAL A 200 -12.34 2.84 16.90
CA VAL A 200 -11.14 3.26 17.61
C VAL A 200 -11.16 4.78 17.71
N ILE A 201 -11.07 5.32 18.92
CA ILE A 201 -10.99 6.76 19.21
C ILE A 201 -9.55 7.06 19.59
N GLU A 202 -8.88 7.96 18.84
CA GLU A 202 -7.45 8.26 18.99
C GLU A 202 -7.20 9.75 19.17
N GLU A 203 -6.13 10.10 19.90
CA GLU A 203 -5.60 11.45 19.87
C GLU A 203 -5.14 11.81 18.45
N PHE A 204 -5.28 13.09 18.11
CA PHE A 204 -4.75 13.60 16.84
C PHE A 204 -3.24 13.81 16.96
N LEU A 205 -2.46 13.07 16.14
CA LEU A 205 -1.02 13.23 16.06
C LEU A 205 -0.66 14.46 15.24
N GLN A 206 0.38 15.18 15.67
CA GLN A 206 0.92 16.36 14.98
C GLN A 206 2.36 16.10 14.57
N GLY A 207 2.67 16.34 13.29
CA GLY A 207 4.00 16.12 12.75
C GLY A 207 4.01 16.05 11.23
N GLU A 208 5.08 15.49 10.68
CA GLU A 208 5.22 15.21 9.25
C GLU A 208 4.87 13.74 8.99
N GLU A 209 3.84 13.50 8.17
CA GLU A 209 3.43 12.14 7.79
C GLU A 209 4.35 11.59 6.70
N PHE A 210 4.66 10.30 6.77
CA PHE A 210 5.38 9.59 5.71
C PHE A 210 5.01 8.12 5.65
N SER A 211 5.17 7.54 4.47
CA SER A 211 4.86 6.14 4.17
C SER A 211 6.15 5.33 4.14
N LEU A 212 6.31 4.43 5.11
CA LEU A 212 7.40 3.45 5.15
C LEU A 212 6.85 2.08 4.77
N MET A 213 7.09 1.67 3.54
CA MET A 213 6.78 0.33 3.08
C MET A 213 8.00 -0.57 3.16
N CYS A 214 7.80 -1.82 3.54
CA CYS A 214 8.86 -2.82 3.62
C CYS A 214 8.41 -4.10 2.93
N PHE A 215 9.31 -4.74 2.20
CA PHE A 215 9.16 -6.15 1.90
C PHE A 215 9.48 -6.93 3.17
N VAL A 216 8.67 -7.94 3.47
CA VAL A 216 8.81 -8.74 4.70
C VAL A 216 8.78 -10.22 4.37
N SER A 217 9.70 -10.97 4.95
CA SER A 217 9.77 -12.43 4.87
C SER A 217 9.96 -12.99 6.28
N ASP A 218 8.88 -13.39 6.92
CA ASP A 218 8.82 -13.76 8.34
C ASP A 218 9.41 -12.64 9.23
N LYS A 219 10.60 -12.83 9.79
CA LYS A 219 11.29 -11.86 10.67
C LYS A 219 12.22 -10.91 9.93
N LYS A 220 12.42 -11.10 8.62
CA LYS A 220 13.31 -10.27 7.82
C LYS A 220 12.55 -9.09 7.23
N VAL A 221 13.03 -7.89 7.47
CA VAL A 221 12.46 -6.62 6.99
C VAL A 221 13.41 -5.97 6.00
N TYR A 222 12.92 -5.62 4.82
CA TYR A 222 13.65 -4.93 3.77
C TYR A 222 12.96 -3.60 3.45
N PRO A 223 13.39 -2.49 4.08
CA PRO A 223 12.78 -1.18 3.88
C PRO A 223 12.92 -0.70 2.43
N MET A 224 11.85 -0.15 1.89
CA MET A 224 11.86 0.55 0.62
C MET A 224 12.29 2.01 0.82
N GLU A 225 12.54 2.72 -0.28
CA GLU A 225 12.57 4.18 -0.26
C GLU A 225 11.25 4.71 0.30
N ILE A 226 11.31 5.79 1.07
CA ILE A 226 10.11 6.39 1.64
C ILE A 226 9.39 7.26 0.62
N ALA A 227 8.06 7.24 0.69
CA ALA A 227 7.19 8.09 -0.10
C ALA A 227 6.24 8.88 0.80
N GLN A 228 5.63 9.91 0.24
CA GLN A 228 4.56 10.67 0.88
C GLN A 228 3.44 10.85 -0.12
N ASP A 229 2.23 10.50 0.27
CA ASP A 229 1.02 10.82 -0.46
C ASP A 229 0.41 12.15 0.02
N HIS A 230 -0.42 12.74 -0.82
CA HIS A 230 -1.19 13.95 -0.51
C HIS A 230 -2.68 13.58 -0.48
N LYS A 231 -3.23 13.41 0.72
CA LYS A 231 -4.58 12.89 0.94
C LYS A 231 -5.69 13.91 0.80
N ARG A 232 -5.38 15.21 0.97
CA ARG A 232 -6.39 16.26 0.91
C ARG A 232 -6.69 16.69 -0.52
N ALA A 233 -7.97 17.00 -0.78
CA ALA A 233 -8.46 17.28 -2.13
C ALA A 233 -7.98 18.60 -2.72
N PHE A 234 -7.59 19.59 -1.87
CA PHE A 234 -7.27 20.95 -2.29
C PHE A 234 -5.87 21.36 -1.83
N ASP A 235 -5.38 22.46 -2.41
CA ASP A 235 -4.13 23.09 -2.04
C ASP A 235 -4.06 23.40 -0.54
N ASN A 236 -2.85 23.52 0.00
CA ASN A 236 -2.56 23.80 1.42
C ASN A 236 -3.10 22.76 2.39
N ASP A 237 -3.21 21.50 1.95
CA ASP A 237 -3.72 20.37 2.74
C ASP A 237 -5.16 20.62 3.27
N GLU A 238 -6.00 21.17 2.41
CA GLU A 238 -7.40 21.50 2.70
C GLU A 238 -8.38 20.54 2.02
N GLY A 239 -9.65 20.61 2.45
CA GLY A 239 -10.75 19.82 1.89
C GLY A 239 -10.88 18.43 2.51
N LEU A 240 -11.61 17.56 1.82
CA LEU A 240 -11.87 16.20 2.28
C LEU A 240 -10.67 15.28 2.01
N ASN A 241 -10.52 14.25 2.84
CA ASN A 241 -9.60 13.15 2.53
C ASN A 241 -10.04 12.44 1.25
N THR A 242 -9.05 12.03 0.47
CA THR A 242 -9.20 11.29 -0.79
C THR A 242 -8.47 9.95 -0.70
N GLY A 243 -8.44 9.19 -1.79
CA GLY A 243 -7.56 8.02 -1.92
C GLY A 243 -6.09 8.36 -2.15
N GLY A 244 -5.77 9.65 -2.31
CA GLY A 244 -4.46 10.18 -2.66
C GLY A 244 -4.55 11.04 -3.93
N MET A 245 -4.00 12.26 -3.86
CA MET A 245 -3.97 13.20 -5.00
C MET A 245 -2.61 13.18 -5.71
N GLY A 246 -1.71 12.40 -5.21
CA GLY A 246 -0.38 12.19 -5.75
C GLY A 246 0.61 11.76 -4.68
N ALA A 247 1.75 11.28 -5.11
CA ALA A 247 2.85 10.89 -4.22
C ALA A 247 4.19 11.30 -4.80
N TYR A 248 5.20 11.39 -3.95
CA TYR A 248 6.58 11.61 -4.38
C TYR A 248 7.59 10.84 -3.54
N CYS A 249 8.75 10.58 -4.11
CA CYS A 249 9.87 9.85 -3.52
C CYS A 249 11.19 10.32 -4.14
N PRO A 250 12.29 10.54 -3.36
CA PRO A 250 12.38 10.48 -1.91
C PRO A 250 11.89 11.76 -1.21
N LEU A 251 11.69 11.68 0.10
CA LEU A 251 11.33 12.83 0.93
C LEU A 251 12.59 13.55 1.43
N ARG A 252 12.50 14.90 1.51
CA ARG A 252 13.61 15.73 2.02
C ARG A 252 13.55 16.02 3.52
N LYS A 253 12.33 16.05 4.10
CA LYS A 253 12.11 16.40 5.51
C LYS A 253 12.30 15.23 6.48
N ILE A 254 12.21 14.01 5.99
CA ILE A 254 12.40 12.79 6.75
C ILE A 254 13.86 12.35 6.59
N THR A 255 14.56 12.23 7.71
CA THR A 255 15.96 11.88 7.74
C THR A 255 16.17 10.36 7.74
N LYS A 256 17.41 9.92 7.54
CA LYS A 256 17.76 8.50 7.69
C LYS A 256 17.50 7.97 9.09
N ASP A 257 17.73 8.81 10.11
CA ASP A 257 17.49 8.45 11.51
C ASP A 257 16.00 8.26 11.79
N ASP A 258 15.14 9.09 11.20
CA ASP A 258 13.66 8.92 11.30
C ASP A 258 13.20 7.60 10.66
N ILE A 259 13.81 7.24 9.52
CA ILE A 259 13.49 5.97 8.83
C ILE A 259 13.98 4.80 9.69
N GLU A 260 15.20 4.86 10.19
CA GLU A 260 15.76 3.82 11.06
C GLU A 260 14.95 3.68 12.34
N GLU A 261 14.51 4.78 12.95
CA GLU A 261 13.61 4.77 14.10
C GLU A 261 12.27 4.09 13.75
N GLY A 262 11.68 4.41 12.60
CA GLY A 262 10.46 3.75 12.10
C GLY A 262 10.64 2.24 11.91
N VAL A 263 11.78 1.82 11.34
CA VAL A 263 12.09 0.39 11.20
C VAL A 263 12.26 -0.26 12.57
N GLN A 264 13.12 0.28 13.44
CA GLN A 264 13.50 -0.37 14.70
C GLN A 264 12.41 -0.33 15.76
N LYS A 265 11.62 0.75 15.84
CA LYS A 265 10.60 0.91 16.89
C LYS A 265 9.19 0.53 16.44
N VAL A 266 8.94 0.45 15.13
CA VAL A 266 7.59 0.18 14.60
C VAL A 266 7.56 -1.09 13.76
N VAL A 267 8.27 -1.13 12.62
CA VAL A 267 8.10 -2.21 11.64
C VAL A 267 8.67 -3.53 12.16
N GLN A 268 9.93 -3.55 12.61
CA GLN A 268 10.57 -4.77 13.11
C GLN A 268 9.84 -5.34 14.33
N PRO A 269 9.47 -4.54 15.35
CA PRO A 269 8.69 -5.04 16.48
C PRO A 269 7.32 -5.61 16.08
N MET A 270 6.64 -5.02 15.08
CA MET A 270 5.37 -5.57 14.60
C MET A 270 5.57 -6.90 13.87
N VAL A 271 6.58 -7.00 13.03
CA VAL A 271 6.93 -8.23 12.30
C VAL A 271 7.30 -9.36 13.28
N ASP A 272 8.12 -9.05 14.29
CA ASP A 272 8.48 -10.00 15.35
C ASP A 272 7.25 -10.42 16.17
N ALA A 273 6.37 -9.47 16.50
CA ALA A 273 5.13 -9.73 17.20
C ALA A 273 4.23 -10.68 16.40
N MET A 274 4.04 -10.43 15.12
CA MET A 274 3.23 -11.29 14.25
C MET A 274 3.78 -12.71 14.18
N SER A 275 5.09 -12.86 14.02
CA SER A 275 5.74 -14.17 14.02
C SER A 275 5.58 -14.90 15.38
N ASN A 276 5.74 -14.17 16.50
CA ASN A 276 5.60 -14.73 17.86
C ASN A 276 4.15 -15.16 18.16
N GLU A 277 3.16 -14.52 17.56
CA GLU A 277 1.73 -14.90 17.68
C GLU A 277 1.34 -16.03 16.69
N GLY A 278 2.30 -16.62 15.97
CA GLY A 278 2.03 -17.68 14.99
C GLY A 278 1.34 -17.20 13.73
N MET A 279 1.55 -15.94 13.36
CA MET A 279 1.03 -15.27 12.17
C MET A 279 2.18 -14.64 11.38
N PRO A 280 3.20 -15.42 10.93
CA PRO A 280 4.34 -14.86 10.23
C PRO A 280 3.90 -14.06 9.01
N PHE A 281 4.56 -12.93 8.77
CA PHE A 281 4.19 -12.01 7.71
C PHE A 281 5.08 -12.21 6.48
N TYR A 282 4.46 -12.40 5.31
CA TYR A 282 5.12 -12.46 4.01
C TYR A 282 4.42 -11.50 3.04
N GLY A 283 5.16 -10.57 2.44
CA GLY A 283 4.56 -9.61 1.53
C GLY A 283 5.03 -8.18 1.78
N ILE A 284 4.14 -7.22 1.61
CA ILE A 284 4.40 -5.81 1.83
C ILE A 284 3.71 -5.37 3.12
N LEU A 285 4.49 -4.90 4.08
CA LEU A 285 3.98 -4.20 5.26
C LEU A 285 4.19 -2.70 5.07
N TYR A 286 3.09 -1.97 5.01
CA TYR A 286 3.08 -0.52 4.94
C TYR A 286 2.80 0.04 6.33
N ALA A 287 3.74 0.76 6.89
CA ALA A 287 3.56 1.56 8.10
C ALA A 287 3.33 3.02 7.69
N GLY A 288 2.11 3.53 7.91
CA GLY A 288 1.83 4.97 7.90
C GLY A 288 2.35 5.58 9.19
N LEU A 289 3.33 6.47 9.07
CA LEU A 289 4.06 7.02 10.21
C LEU A 289 3.94 8.52 10.30
N MET A 290 3.99 9.04 11.54
CA MET A 290 4.04 10.45 11.85
C MET A 290 5.34 10.74 12.61
N LYS A 291 6.17 11.64 12.07
CA LYS A 291 7.32 12.20 12.78
C LYS A 291 6.82 13.30 13.72
N CYS A 292 6.57 12.93 14.97
CA CYS A 292 6.17 13.84 16.05
C CYS A 292 7.38 14.48 16.73
N SER A 293 7.15 15.45 17.61
CA SER A 293 8.20 16.09 18.42
C SER A 293 8.86 15.14 19.42
N ASP A 294 8.19 14.06 19.79
CA ASP A 294 8.62 13.04 20.77
C ASP A 294 9.00 11.70 20.11
N GLY A 295 9.20 11.68 18.78
CA GLY A 295 9.64 10.53 18.01
C GLY A 295 8.63 10.06 16.97
N VAL A 296 8.96 8.96 16.28
CA VAL A 296 8.11 8.39 15.23
C VAL A 296 6.98 7.57 15.86
N LYS A 297 5.75 7.83 15.39
CA LYS A 297 4.54 7.09 15.83
C LYS A 297 3.79 6.50 14.66
N THR A 298 3.16 5.36 14.90
CA THR A 298 2.32 4.67 13.92
C THR A 298 0.94 5.30 13.83
N ILE A 299 0.55 5.67 12.61
CA ILE A 299 -0.82 6.07 12.26
C ILE A 299 -1.67 4.83 12.03
N GLU A 300 -1.18 3.95 11.13
CA GLU A 300 -1.84 2.69 10.75
C GLU A 300 -0.86 1.73 10.08
N PHE A 301 -1.25 0.47 9.97
CA PHE A 301 -0.62 -0.52 9.12
C PHE A 301 -1.54 -0.90 7.96
N ASN A 302 -0.95 -1.07 6.77
CA ASN A 302 -1.58 -1.70 5.62
C ASN A 302 -0.71 -2.89 5.17
N VAL A 303 -1.32 -3.87 4.52
CA VAL A 303 -0.66 -5.15 4.20
C VAL A 303 -0.40 -5.33 2.69
N ARG A 304 -0.26 -4.23 2.00
CA ARG A 304 -0.10 -4.11 0.54
C ARG A 304 0.59 -2.79 0.21
N PHE A 305 0.93 -2.56 -1.06
CA PHE A 305 1.37 -1.25 -1.51
C PHE A 305 0.33 -0.15 -1.23
N GLY A 306 0.81 1.05 -0.95
CA GLY A 306 -0.01 2.27 -1.00
C GLY A 306 -0.41 2.61 -2.44
N ASP A 307 -1.45 3.41 -2.58
CA ASP A 307 -1.93 3.99 -3.82
C ASP A 307 -2.20 5.49 -3.56
N PRO A 308 -1.43 6.43 -4.14
CA PRO A 308 -0.56 6.29 -5.31
C PRO A 308 0.97 6.11 -5.05
N GLU A 309 1.42 5.71 -3.86
CA GLU A 309 2.85 5.54 -3.58
C GLU A 309 3.50 4.43 -4.41
N CYS A 310 2.75 3.36 -4.72
CA CYS A 310 3.19 2.23 -5.52
C CYS A 310 3.75 2.68 -6.87
N GLU A 311 3.06 3.59 -7.53
CA GLU A 311 3.38 4.10 -8.86
C GLU A 311 4.77 4.76 -8.89
N VAL A 312 5.07 5.59 -7.91
CA VAL A 312 6.38 6.27 -7.82
C VAL A 312 7.48 5.34 -7.35
N LEU A 313 7.19 4.44 -6.42
CA LEU A 313 8.17 3.49 -5.89
C LEU A 313 8.58 2.45 -6.92
N LEU A 314 7.63 1.86 -7.66
CA LEU A 314 7.96 0.85 -8.68
C LEU A 314 8.69 1.43 -9.88
N LEU A 315 8.44 2.69 -10.26
CA LEU A 315 9.23 3.38 -11.28
C LEU A 315 10.67 3.64 -10.82
N LYS A 316 10.86 3.89 -9.51
CA LYS A 316 12.19 4.10 -8.91
C LYS A 316 12.93 2.78 -8.62
N LEU A 317 12.21 1.67 -8.40
CA LEU A 317 12.80 0.37 -8.11
C LEU A 317 13.58 -0.16 -9.33
N ASP A 318 14.89 -0.35 -9.16
CA ASP A 318 15.76 -0.91 -10.21
C ASP A 318 15.81 -2.45 -10.15
N SER A 319 15.72 -3.03 -8.97
CA SER A 319 15.65 -4.49 -8.77
C SER A 319 14.41 -5.10 -9.43
N SER A 320 14.51 -6.39 -9.79
CA SER A 320 13.38 -7.17 -10.31
C SER A 320 12.35 -7.41 -9.22
N LEU A 321 11.11 -6.96 -9.46
CA LEU A 321 9.98 -7.22 -8.55
C LEU A 321 9.61 -8.71 -8.55
N TYR A 322 9.80 -9.40 -9.69
CA TYR A 322 9.57 -10.84 -9.79
C TYR A 322 10.52 -11.62 -8.89
N ASP A 323 11.81 -11.29 -8.92
CA ASP A 323 12.80 -11.96 -8.07
C ASP A 323 12.57 -11.63 -6.59
N ILE A 324 12.25 -10.38 -6.28
CA ILE A 324 11.90 -9.97 -4.91
C ILE A 324 10.73 -10.80 -4.39
N ALA A 325 9.62 -10.86 -5.14
CA ALA A 325 8.43 -11.61 -4.73
C ALA A 325 8.73 -13.09 -4.49
N ASN A 326 9.47 -13.73 -5.42
CA ASN A 326 9.86 -15.12 -5.27
C ASN A 326 10.81 -15.35 -4.09
N ASN A 327 11.79 -14.48 -3.86
CA ASN A 327 12.70 -14.59 -2.73
C ASN A 327 11.98 -14.45 -1.39
N ILE A 328 11.01 -13.53 -1.29
CA ILE A 328 10.16 -13.38 -0.09
C ILE A 328 9.38 -14.68 0.17
N ILE A 329 8.72 -15.24 -0.85
CA ILE A 329 7.98 -16.50 -0.73
C ILE A 329 8.89 -17.66 -0.30
N ASP A 330 10.12 -17.70 -0.82
CA ASP A 330 11.09 -18.77 -0.52
C ASP A 330 11.88 -18.54 0.79
N GLY A 331 11.65 -17.43 1.50
CA GLY A 331 12.41 -17.07 2.71
C GLY A 331 13.87 -16.68 2.45
N LYS A 332 14.23 -16.40 1.18
CA LYS A 332 15.57 -15.96 0.76
C LYS A 332 15.78 -14.48 1.02
N ASP A 333 17.03 -14.06 1.04
CA ASP A 333 17.37 -12.66 1.21
C ASP A 333 17.07 -11.85 -0.06
N VAL A 334 16.71 -10.59 0.16
CA VAL A 334 16.39 -9.61 -0.88
C VAL A 334 17.40 -8.47 -0.83
N ASN A 335 17.92 -8.08 -2.00
CA ASN A 335 18.76 -6.91 -2.16
C ASN A 335 18.02 -5.88 -3.02
N LEU A 336 17.68 -4.73 -2.42
CA LEU A 336 16.95 -3.67 -3.09
C LEU A 336 17.92 -2.66 -3.71
N GLN A 337 17.81 -2.46 -5.01
CA GLN A 337 18.52 -1.43 -5.76
C GLN A 337 17.53 -0.37 -6.23
N TRP A 338 17.90 0.90 -6.09
CA TRP A 338 17.04 2.03 -6.41
C TRP A 338 17.75 2.98 -7.38
N LYS A 339 17.00 3.50 -8.35
CA LYS A 339 17.48 4.57 -9.24
C LYS A 339 17.69 5.85 -8.42
N SER A 340 18.64 6.68 -8.83
CA SER A 340 19.01 7.90 -8.09
C SER A 340 18.00 9.04 -8.23
N ASP A 341 17.16 9.01 -9.28
CA ASP A 341 16.22 10.08 -9.61
C ASP A 341 15.06 10.17 -8.59
N ALA A 342 14.49 11.37 -8.48
CA ALA A 342 13.24 11.59 -7.77
C ALA A 342 12.05 11.31 -8.70
N TYR A 343 10.99 10.74 -8.13
CA TYR A 343 9.76 10.41 -8.84
C TYR A 343 8.58 11.11 -8.19
N ILE A 344 7.68 11.61 -9.02
CA ILE A 344 6.42 12.24 -8.61
C ILE A 344 5.28 11.67 -9.44
N GLY A 345 4.20 11.30 -8.77
CA GLY A 345 2.92 10.94 -9.37
C GLY A 345 1.88 12.01 -9.07
N VAL A 346 1.07 12.38 -10.06
CA VAL A 346 -0.01 13.36 -9.91
C VAL A 346 -1.32 12.69 -10.34
N VAL A 347 -2.32 12.70 -9.46
CA VAL A 347 -3.64 12.15 -9.75
C VAL A 347 -4.49 13.23 -10.41
N LEU A 348 -4.97 12.96 -11.62
CA LEU A 348 -5.96 13.77 -12.30
C LEU A 348 -7.35 13.22 -11.99
N ALA A 349 -8.12 13.96 -11.21
CA ALA A 349 -9.44 13.55 -10.77
C ALA A 349 -10.55 14.28 -11.53
N ALA A 350 -11.71 13.63 -11.69
CA ALA A 350 -12.90 14.25 -12.25
C ALA A 350 -13.41 15.38 -11.34
N LYS A 351 -14.05 16.39 -11.94
CA LYS A 351 -14.70 17.49 -11.20
C LYS A 351 -15.66 16.93 -10.14
N GLY A 352 -15.53 17.44 -8.93
CA GLY A 352 -16.35 17.04 -7.78
C GLY A 352 -15.79 15.90 -6.93
N TYR A 353 -14.67 15.27 -7.31
CA TYR A 353 -13.96 14.32 -6.46
C TYR A 353 -13.46 14.97 -5.15
N PRO A 354 -13.53 14.30 -3.98
CA PRO A 354 -13.91 12.91 -3.70
C PRO A 354 -15.41 12.68 -3.48
N LYS A 355 -16.22 13.73 -3.56
CA LYS A 355 -17.69 13.60 -3.56
C LYS A 355 -18.14 12.97 -4.88
N LYS A 356 -19.42 12.99 -5.18
CA LYS A 356 -19.96 12.43 -6.43
C LYS A 356 -19.42 13.19 -7.63
N GLY A 357 -18.33 12.70 -8.22
CA GLY A 357 -17.75 13.25 -9.44
C GLY A 357 -18.57 12.93 -10.69
N GLU A 358 -18.40 13.74 -11.74
CA GLU A 358 -18.96 13.45 -13.06
C GLU A 358 -18.32 12.20 -13.65
N LYS A 359 -19.15 11.28 -14.17
CA LYS A 359 -18.69 10.06 -14.84
C LYS A 359 -18.81 10.20 -16.35
N GLY A 360 -17.95 9.50 -17.09
CA GLY A 360 -18.04 9.42 -18.56
C GLY A 360 -17.37 10.59 -19.30
N ALA A 361 -16.61 11.45 -18.62
CA ALA A 361 -15.78 12.44 -19.28
C ALA A 361 -14.71 11.79 -20.17
N ILE A 362 -14.55 12.27 -21.39
CA ILE A 362 -13.54 11.76 -22.31
C ILE A 362 -12.17 12.34 -21.97
N ILE A 363 -11.21 11.46 -21.69
CA ILE A 363 -9.80 11.83 -21.48
C ILE A 363 -9.17 12.00 -22.88
N LYS A 364 -8.60 13.20 -23.14
CA LYS A 364 -7.90 13.50 -24.39
C LYS A 364 -6.43 13.79 -24.12
N GLY A 365 -5.59 13.56 -25.12
CA GLY A 365 -4.17 13.93 -25.08
C GLY A 365 -3.26 12.88 -24.48
N LEU A 366 -3.76 11.68 -24.13
CA LEU A 366 -2.95 10.58 -23.60
C LEU A 366 -1.79 10.22 -24.55
N GLU A 367 -2.00 10.36 -25.86
CA GLU A 367 -1.01 10.12 -26.91
C GLU A 367 0.13 11.14 -26.94
N LYS A 368 0.00 12.27 -26.25
CA LYS A 368 1.00 13.34 -26.16
C LYS A 368 1.84 13.26 -24.90
N VAL A 369 1.51 12.33 -23.99
CA VAL A 369 2.21 12.17 -22.73
C VAL A 369 3.34 11.15 -22.90
N ASN A 370 4.56 11.55 -22.57
CA ASN A 370 5.77 10.72 -22.70
C ASN A 370 6.18 10.03 -21.37
N THR A 371 5.38 10.18 -20.33
CA THR A 371 5.57 9.52 -19.03
C THR A 371 4.54 8.41 -18.84
N PRO A 372 4.82 7.42 -18.00
CA PRO A 372 3.82 6.40 -17.63
C PRO A 372 2.53 7.04 -17.12
N ILE A 373 1.41 6.47 -17.52
CA ILE A 373 0.05 6.81 -17.05
C ILE A 373 -0.57 5.52 -16.53
N PHE A 374 -1.00 5.53 -15.30
CA PHE A 374 -1.58 4.39 -14.59
C PHE A 374 -3.08 4.58 -14.36
#